data_050b828e668b86c50dab5116f09ba3cf
#
_entry.id   050b828e668b86c50dab5116f09ba3cf
#
_cell.length_a   1.000
_cell.length_b   1.000
_cell.length_c   1.000
_cell.angle_alpha   90.00
_cell.angle_beta   90.00
_cell.angle_gamma   90.00
#
_symmetry.space_group_name_H-M   'P 1'
#
loop_
_entity.id
_entity.type
_entity.pdbx_description
1 polymer ?
#
loop_
_entity_poly.entity_id
_entity_poly.type
_entity_poly.pdbx_seq_one_letter_code
_entity_poly.pdbx_strand_id
1 'polypeptide(L)'
;MSGHSKWHNIQKTKGAQDAKRAAAFTKIAKELIVAVKEGGGITDPANNSRLATVITKAKAANMPNDNIKRCLEKAAGAGSGDSYESITYEGYGPGGVAVIVETMTDNRNRTAGSMRHHFDKFGGNLGAAGCVSWSFDRKGVLVIDNEDGDYEEDTVMMDAMDCGADDFEAEEDCFTIYTDPDDFNAVADAMAAKKYTFASAQIEMVPQNYQKLDNEEHIKLMEKLIDIMEEDDDVQNIWHNWEQE
;
A
#
# COMPACT_ATOMS: atom_id res chain seq x y z
N MET A 1 -5.65 -2.65 16.52
CA MET A 1 -6.78 -1.93 15.87
C MET A 1 -6.42 -1.25 14.55
N SER A 2 -5.19 -1.38 14.04
CA SER A 2 -4.82 -0.86 12.71
C SER A 2 -5.28 -1.74 11.56
N GLY A 3 -5.46 -3.02 11.80
CA GLY A 3 -5.89 -4.00 10.80
C GLY A 3 -7.31 -3.79 10.29
N HIS A 4 -8.26 -3.39 11.15
CA HIS A 4 -9.67 -3.22 10.77
C HIS A 4 -9.87 -2.29 9.56
N SER A 5 -9.22 -1.14 9.55
CA SER A 5 -9.32 -0.19 8.45
C SER A 5 -8.76 -0.77 7.15
N LYS A 6 -7.65 -1.48 7.22
CA LYS A 6 -7.04 -2.10 6.06
C LYS A 6 -7.80 -3.31 5.57
N TRP A 7 -8.21 -4.21 6.48
CA TRP A 7 -8.99 -5.38 6.14
C TRP A 7 -10.32 -5.01 5.48
N HIS A 8 -11.01 -4.01 6.03
CA HIS A 8 -12.23 -3.48 5.43
C HIS A 8 -12.00 -2.97 3.98
N ASN A 9 -10.89 -2.27 3.74
CA ASN A 9 -10.52 -1.81 2.41
C ASN A 9 -10.17 -2.97 1.47
N ILE A 10 -9.50 -4.02 1.96
CA ILE A 10 -9.20 -5.24 1.19
C ILE A 10 -10.48 -5.97 0.83
N GLN A 11 -11.42 -6.15 1.78
CA GLN A 11 -12.73 -6.76 1.53
C GLN A 11 -13.55 -5.97 0.51
N LYS A 12 -13.56 -4.65 0.63
CA LYS A 12 -14.25 -3.75 -0.31
C LYS A 12 -13.70 -3.90 -1.75
N THR A 13 -12.41 -4.22 -1.90
CA THR A 13 -11.78 -4.49 -3.19
C THR A 13 -11.91 -5.94 -3.64
N LYS A 14 -12.04 -6.92 -2.74
CA LYS A 14 -12.22 -8.35 -3.04
C LYS A 14 -13.53 -8.62 -3.82
N GLY A 15 -14.60 -7.85 -3.52
CA GLY A 15 -15.87 -7.89 -4.26
C GLY A 15 -15.95 -6.96 -5.48
N ALA A 16 -14.89 -6.23 -5.80
CA ALA A 16 -14.92 -5.20 -6.84
C ALA A 16 -14.74 -5.79 -8.23
N GLN A 17 -15.59 -5.30 -9.14
CA GLN A 17 -15.63 -5.64 -10.57
C GLN A 17 -14.26 -5.52 -11.26
N ASP A 18 -14.12 -6.18 -12.41
CA ASP A 18 -12.90 -6.22 -13.25
C ASP A 18 -12.22 -4.86 -13.49
N ALA A 19 -12.98 -3.75 -13.47
CA ALA A 19 -12.43 -2.41 -13.64
C ALA A 19 -11.51 -1.97 -12.48
N LYS A 20 -11.87 -2.25 -11.22
CA LYS A 20 -11.01 -1.91 -10.06
C LYS A 20 -9.75 -2.78 -10.04
N ARG A 21 -9.88 -4.05 -10.45
CA ARG A 21 -8.72 -4.95 -10.58
C ARG A 21 -7.76 -4.48 -11.68
N ALA A 22 -8.29 -4.01 -12.81
CA ALA A 22 -7.49 -3.45 -13.90
C ALA A 22 -6.75 -2.17 -13.46
N ALA A 23 -7.42 -1.27 -12.71
CA ALA A 23 -6.79 -0.07 -12.14
C ALA A 23 -5.65 -0.43 -11.18
N ALA A 24 -5.87 -1.39 -10.26
CA ALA A 24 -4.83 -1.88 -9.36
C ALA A 24 -3.61 -2.43 -10.12
N PHE A 25 -3.84 -3.22 -11.17
CA PHE A 25 -2.74 -3.74 -12.00
C PHE A 25 -2.00 -2.63 -12.74
N THR A 26 -2.67 -1.55 -13.16
CA THR A 26 -2.03 -0.39 -13.78
C THR A 26 -1.12 0.33 -12.80
N LYS A 27 -1.56 0.52 -11.55
CA LYS A 27 -0.74 1.11 -10.47
C LYS A 27 0.50 0.25 -10.20
N ILE A 28 0.33 -1.05 -9.99
CA ILE A 28 1.44 -1.99 -9.77
C ILE A 28 2.41 -2.02 -10.97
N ALA A 29 1.90 -1.93 -12.20
CA ALA A 29 2.75 -1.88 -13.40
C ALA A 29 3.64 -0.62 -13.42
N LYS A 30 3.15 0.54 -12.98
CA LYS A 30 3.96 1.76 -12.81
C LYS A 30 5.06 1.52 -11.75
N GLU A 31 4.71 0.93 -10.61
CA GLU A 31 5.67 0.61 -9.54
C GLU A 31 6.78 -0.33 -10.03
N LEU A 32 6.45 -1.39 -10.79
CA LEU A 32 7.43 -2.30 -11.38
C LEU A 32 8.42 -1.57 -12.31
N ILE A 33 7.91 -0.67 -13.17
CA ILE A 33 8.74 0.11 -14.09
C ILE A 33 9.69 1.03 -13.33
N VAL A 34 9.19 1.73 -12.30
CA VAL A 34 9.99 2.63 -11.46
C VAL A 34 11.05 1.84 -10.69
N ALA A 35 10.67 0.69 -10.08
CA ALA A 35 11.61 -0.15 -9.34
C ALA A 35 12.78 -0.65 -10.21
N VAL A 36 12.54 -1.01 -11.47
CA VAL A 36 13.59 -1.40 -12.41
C VAL A 36 14.47 -0.20 -12.75
N LYS A 37 13.89 0.98 -13.03
CA LYS A 37 14.64 2.19 -13.38
C LYS A 37 15.55 2.65 -12.25
N GLU A 38 15.02 2.76 -11.03
CA GLU A 38 15.77 3.17 -9.84
C GLU A 38 16.84 2.12 -9.44
N GLY A 39 16.57 0.85 -9.71
CA GLY A 39 17.54 -0.24 -9.57
C GLY A 39 18.59 -0.30 -10.69
N GLY A 40 18.73 0.76 -11.52
CA GLY A 40 19.73 0.81 -12.59
C GLY A 40 19.44 -0.11 -13.78
N GLY A 41 18.16 -0.45 -14.02
CA GLY A 41 17.75 -1.35 -15.10
C GLY A 41 17.79 -2.82 -14.72
N ILE A 42 18.04 -3.16 -13.43
CA ILE A 42 18.10 -4.54 -12.95
C ILE A 42 16.67 -5.10 -12.86
N THR A 43 16.41 -6.15 -13.66
CA THR A 43 15.11 -6.86 -13.70
C THR A 43 15.10 -8.14 -12.87
N ASP A 44 16.22 -8.52 -12.28
CA ASP A 44 16.32 -9.67 -11.39
C ASP A 44 16.00 -9.23 -9.95
N PRO A 45 14.91 -9.73 -9.32
CA PRO A 45 14.55 -9.37 -7.97
C PRO A 45 15.59 -9.78 -6.91
N ALA A 46 16.43 -10.77 -7.18
CA ALA A 46 17.51 -11.16 -6.26
C ALA A 46 18.57 -10.07 -6.12
N ASN A 47 18.70 -9.19 -7.12
CA ASN A 47 19.65 -8.09 -7.18
C ASN A 47 18.99 -6.69 -7.11
N ASN A 48 17.67 -6.64 -6.88
CA ASN A 48 16.89 -5.40 -6.76
C ASN A 48 15.81 -5.58 -5.69
N SER A 49 16.13 -5.22 -4.46
CA SER A 49 15.24 -5.36 -3.29
C SER A 49 13.90 -4.65 -3.48
N ARG A 50 13.90 -3.43 -4.02
CA ARG A 50 12.65 -2.71 -4.31
C ARG A 50 11.78 -3.46 -5.31
N LEU A 51 12.38 -4.01 -6.37
CA LEU A 51 11.65 -4.84 -7.34
C LEU A 51 11.10 -6.10 -6.69
N ALA A 52 11.85 -6.77 -5.81
CA ALA A 52 11.37 -7.92 -5.06
C ALA A 52 10.11 -7.58 -4.25
N THR A 53 10.12 -6.47 -3.52
CA THR A 53 8.95 -5.97 -2.76
C THR A 53 7.73 -5.74 -3.65
N VAL A 54 7.91 -5.08 -4.81
CA VAL A 54 6.79 -4.82 -5.74
C VAL A 54 6.28 -6.12 -6.37
N ILE A 55 7.13 -7.10 -6.65
CA ILE A 55 6.71 -8.43 -7.14
C ILE A 55 5.90 -9.16 -6.06
N THR A 56 6.28 -9.09 -4.79
CA THR A 56 5.52 -9.67 -3.68
C THR A 56 4.12 -9.03 -3.60
N LYS A 57 4.03 -7.70 -3.66
CA LYS A 57 2.76 -6.95 -3.74
C LYS A 57 1.92 -7.39 -4.95
N ALA A 58 2.53 -7.54 -6.13
CA ALA A 58 1.83 -7.96 -7.35
C ALA A 58 1.24 -9.37 -7.24
N LYS A 59 1.97 -10.29 -6.63
CA LYS A 59 1.51 -11.67 -6.38
C LYS A 59 0.35 -11.69 -5.38
N ALA A 60 0.43 -10.94 -4.28
CA ALA A 60 -0.67 -10.80 -3.33
C ALA A 60 -1.93 -10.22 -3.97
N ALA A 61 -1.78 -9.27 -4.91
CA ALA A 61 -2.88 -8.73 -5.71
C ALA A 61 -3.38 -9.70 -6.81
N ASN A 62 -2.87 -10.93 -6.89
CA ASN A 62 -3.18 -11.91 -7.94
C ASN A 62 -2.90 -11.42 -9.37
N MET A 63 -1.87 -10.59 -9.55
CA MET A 63 -1.43 -10.17 -10.88
C MET A 63 -0.80 -11.35 -11.63
N PRO A 64 -1.23 -11.68 -12.87
CA PRO A 64 -0.67 -12.78 -13.63
C PRO A 64 0.84 -12.61 -13.88
N ASN A 65 1.60 -13.71 -13.75
CA ASN A 65 3.05 -13.69 -13.96
C ASN A 65 3.44 -13.16 -15.36
N ASP A 66 2.64 -13.42 -16.39
CA ASP A 66 2.88 -12.90 -17.75
C ASP A 66 2.75 -11.37 -17.82
N ASN A 67 1.89 -10.77 -16.97
CA ASN A 67 1.77 -9.32 -16.89
C ASN A 67 3.00 -8.72 -16.19
N ILE A 68 3.45 -9.33 -15.08
CA ILE A 68 4.69 -8.93 -14.40
C ILE A 68 5.85 -8.98 -15.38
N LYS A 69 6.03 -10.12 -16.07
CA LYS A 69 7.11 -10.32 -17.04
C LYS A 69 7.10 -9.26 -18.15
N ARG A 70 5.94 -8.96 -18.73
CA ARG A 70 5.80 -7.90 -19.76
C ARG A 70 6.18 -6.52 -19.23
N CYS A 71 5.84 -6.19 -17.98
CA CYS A 71 6.24 -4.92 -17.35
C CYS A 71 7.76 -4.83 -17.21
N LEU A 72 8.42 -5.92 -16.78
CA LEU A 72 9.88 -5.97 -16.64
C LEU A 72 10.58 -5.85 -17.99
N GLU A 73 10.11 -6.54 -19.02
CA GLU A 73 10.64 -6.45 -20.39
C GLU A 73 10.48 -5.03 -20.96
N LYS A 74 9.32 -4.39 -20.73
CA LYS A 74 9.10 -2.99 -21.13
C LYS A 74 10.06 -2.05 -20.39
N ALA A 75 10.27 -2.26 -19.10
CA ALA A 75 11.15 -1.43 -18.28
C ALA A 75 12.64 -1.56 -18.66
N ALA A 76 13.07 -2.77 -19.04
CA ALA A 76 14.44 -3.06 -19.49
C ALA A 76 14.73 -2.53 -20.89
N GLY A 77 13.71 -2.36 -21.74
CA GLY A 77 13.88 -1.82 -23.10
C GLY A 77 14.29 -0.36 -23.07
N ALA A 78 15.43 -0.05 -23.65
CA ALA A 78 15.93 1.32 -23.78
C ALA A 78 15.00 2.14 -24.68
N GLY A 79 14.07 2.90 -24.10
CA GLY A 79 13.22 3.79 -24.88
C GLY A 79 11.79 3.99 -24.38
N SER A 80 11.41 3.46 -23.24
CA SER A 80 10.12 3.82 -22.65
C SER A 80 10.17 5.28 -22.21
N GLY A 81 9.55 6.16 -22.99
CA GLY A 81 9.51 7.62 -22.75
C GLY A 81 8.76 8.03 -21.47
N ASP A 82 8.16 7.07 -20.79
CA ASP A 82 7.43 7.29 -19.55
C ASP A 82 8.44 7.45 -18.40
N SER A 83 8.79 8.68 -18.10
CA SER A 83 9.64 9.04 -16.96
C SER A 83 8.74 9.30 -15.75
N TYR A 84 8.29 8.22 -15.09
CA TYR A 84 7.59 8.36 -13.81
C TYR A 84 8.58 8.75 -12.71
N GLU A 85 8.15 9.65 -11.83
CA GLU A 85 8.81 9.98 -10.57
C GLU A 85 7.88 9.69 -9.40
N SER A 86 8.43 9.19 -8.29
CA SER A 86 7.71 9.02 -7.02
C SER A 86 7.72 10.33 -6.26
N ILE A 87 6.54 10.77 -5.81
CA ILE A 87 6.38 11.97 -4.98
C ILE A 87 5.45 11.63 -3.82
N THR A 88 5.86 11.97 -2.62
CA THR A 88 5.00 11.85 -1.42
C THR A 88 4.43 13.21 -1.07
N TYR A 89 3.12 13.26 -0.89
CA TYR A 89 2.38 14.41 -0.39
C TYR A 89 1.89 14.14 1.01
N GLU A 90 1.94 15.16 1.86
CA GLU A 90 1.55 15.06 3.25
C GLU A 90 0.58 16.18 3.60
N GLY A 91 -0.39 15.90 4.46
CA GLY A 91 -1.37 16.91 4.85
C GLY A 91 -2.31 16.41 5.94
N TYR A 92 -3.26 17.26 6.24
CA TYR A 92 -4.33 16.95 7.19
C TYR A 92 -5.67 16.91 6.45
N GLY A 93 -6.41 15.84 6.64
CA GLY A 93 -7.80 15.70 6.21
C GLY A 93 -8.76 16.34 7.20
N PRO A 94 -10.09 16.21 6.95
CA PRO A 94 -11.14 16.67 7.86
C PRO A 94 -10.91 16.18 9.29
N GLY A 95 -11.18 17.06 10.26
CA GLY A 95 -11.02 16.72 11.68
C GLY A 95 -9.58 16.55 12.16
N GLY A 96 -8.58 16.91 11.32
CA GLY A 96 -7.17 16.84 11.69
C GLY A 96 -6.55 15.45 11.49
N VAL A 97 -7.19 14.58 10.72
CA VAL A 97 -6.63 13.28 10.33
C VAL A 97 -5.34 13.49 9.54
N ALA A 98 -4.25 12.91 10.00
CA ALA A 98 -2.98 12.92 9.25
C ALA A 98 -3.09 12.00 8.03
N VAL A 99 -2.66 12.49 6.86
CA VAL A 99 -2.75 11.77 5.58
C VAL A 99 -1.42 11.86 4.85
N ILE A 100 -0.93 10.70 4.40
CA ILE A 100 0.21 10.56 3.50
C ILE A 100 -0.28 9.97 2.19
N VAL A 101 0.09 10.58 1.07
CA VAL A 101 -0.27 10.13 -0.28
C VAL A 101 1.01 9.90 -1.08
N GLU A 102 1.25 8.66 -1.46
CA GLU A 102 2.32 8.32 -2.39
C GLU A 102 1.80 8.34 -3.82
N THR A 103 2.50 9.05 -4.69
CA THR A 103 2.13 9.18 -6.09
C THR A 103 3.26 8.77 -7.03
N MET A 104 2.90 8.29 -8.22
CA MET A 104 3.82 8.07 -9.34
C MET A 104 3.29 8.79 -10.57
N THR A 105 4.02 9.80 -11.01
CA THR A 105 3.56 10.68 -12.09
C THR A 105 4.63 10.96 -13.12
N ASP A 106 4.20 11.20 -14.34
CA ASP A 106 4.99 11.78 -15.43
C ASP A 106 4.94 13.32 -15.48
N ASN A 107 4.07 13.94 -14.62
CA ASN A 107 3.88 15.38 -14.57
C ASN A 107 3.65 15.90 -13.14
N ARG A 108 4.75 16.24 -12.48
CA ARG A 108 4.76 16.75 -11.09
C ARG A 108 3.82 17.93 -10.84
N ASN A 109 3.72 18.86 -11.80
CA ASN A 109 2.88 20.05 -11.61
C ASN A 109 1.39 19.73 -11.66
N ARG A 110 0.99 18.83 -12.56
CA ARG A 110 -0.38 18.32 -12.63
C ARG A 110 -0.76 17.66 -11.31
N THR A 111 0.02 16.71 -10.86
CA THR A 111 -0.25 15.93 -9.64
C THR A 111 -0.27 16.81 -8.39
N ALA A 112 0.68 17.75 -8.26
CA ALA A 112 0.67 18.71 -7.15
C ALA A 112 -0.60 19.59 -7.14
N GLY A 113 -1.10 19.99 -8.31
CA GLY A 113 -2.36 20.71 -8.46
C GLY A 113 -3.57 19.87 -8.04
N SER A 114 -3.62 18.59 -8.49
CA SER A 114 -4.66 17.64 -8.11
C SER A 114 -4.67 17.37 -6.61
N MET A 115 -3.54 17.09 -6.01
CA MET A 115 -3.43 16.83 -4.56
C MET A 115 -3.91 18.02 -3.73
N ARG A 116 -3.47 19.25 -4.07
CA ARG A 116 -3.94 20.45 -3.38
C ARG A 116 -5.45 20.60 -3.52
N HIS A 117 -5.98 20.42 -4.72
CA HIS A 117 -7.43 20.51 -4.97
C HIS A 117 -8.22 19.47 -4.16
N HIS A 118 -7.74 18.22 -4.08
CA HIS A 118 -8.42 17.17 -3.34
C HIS A 118 -8.48 17.49 -1.84
N PHE A 119 -7.35 17.86 -1.22
CA PHE A 119 -7.34 18.28 0.18
C PHE A 119 -8.27 19.47 0.43
N ASP A 120 -8.12 20.55 -0.33
CA ASP A 120 -8.90 21.79 -0.14
C ASP A 120 -10.41 21.56 -0.32
N LYS A 121 -10.79 20.77 -1.33
CA LYS A 121 -12.21 20.50 -1.67
C LYS A 121 -12.95 19.76 -0.56
N PHE A 122 -12.28 18.91 0.19
CA PHE A 122 -12.90 18.09 1.22
C PHE A 122 -12.56 18.57 2.66
N GLY A 123 -12.18 19.83 2.82
CA GLY A 123 -11.99 20.44 4.13
C GLY A 123 -10.68 20.05 4.84
N GLY A 124 -9.72 19.55 4.08
CA GLY A 124 -8.37 19.29 4.53
C GLY A 124 -7.40 20.41 4.15
N ASN A 125 -6.12 20.16 4.31
CA ASN A 125 -5.03 21.06 3.95
C ASN A 125 -3.79 20.29 3.55
N LEU A 126 -3.28 20.51 2.33
CA LEU A 126 -2.00 19.99 1.91
C LEU A 126 -0.87 20.73 2.64
N GLY A 127 -0.04 20.00 3.37
CA GLY A 127 1.07 20.52 4.15
C GLY A 127 2.41 20.49 3.40
N ALA A 128 3.45 20.86 4.12
CA ALA A 128 4.82 20.66 3.66
C ALA A 128 5.28 19.22 3.89
N ALA A 129 6.26 18.76 3.13
CA ALA A 129 6.88 17.46 3.35
C ALA A 129 7.41 17.34 4.78
N GLY A 130 7.15 16.23 5.45
CA GLY A 130 7.51 15.99 6.85
C GLY A 130 6.50 16.48 7.87
N CYS A 131 5.35 17.06 7.45
CA CYS A 131 4.39 17.63 8.42
C CYS A 131 3.61 16.57 9.20
N VAL A 132 3.45 15.34 8.66
CA VAL A 132 2.74 14.24 9.34
C VAL A 132 3.55 12.94 9.39
N SER A 133 4.53 12.73 8.52
CA SER A 133 5.28 11.47 8.41
C SER A 133 6.00 11.06 9.71
N TRP A 134 6.32 12.01 10.58
CA TRP A 134 6.89 11.75 11.90
C TRP A 134 5.96 10.93 12.83
N SER A 135 4.68 10.89 12.55
CA SER A 135 3.67 10.15 13.32
C SER A 135 3.35 8.78 12.73
N PHE A 136 4.12 8.33 11.74
CA PHE A 136 3.99 7.04 11.10
C PHE A 136 5.32 6.29 11.11
N ASP A 137 5.24 4.98 11.27
CA ASP A 137 6.37 4.08 11.12
C ASP A 137 6.30 3.38 9.76
N ARG A 138 7.42 3.33 9.06
CA ARG A 138 7.51 2.57 7.82
C ARG A 138 7.77 1.11 8.15
N LYS A 139 6.82 0.22 7.84
CA LYS A 139 6.88 -1.21 8.14
C LYS A 139 6.55 -2.06 6.91
N GLY A 140 7.06 -3.28 6.88
CA GLY A 140 6.51 -4.33 6.04
C GLY A 140 5.21 -4.85 6.64
N VAL A 141 4.16 -4.98 5.84
CA VAL A 141 2.85 -5.45 6.29
C VAL A 141 2.37 -6.58 5.41
N LEU A 142 2.13 -7.74 6.02
CA LEU A 142 1.55 -8.92 5.38
C LEU A 142 0.19 -9.18 6.02
N VAL A 143 -0.85 -9.31 5.20
CA VAL A 143 -2.22 -9.61 5.67
C VAL A 143 -2.63 -10.97 5.15
N ILE A 144 -3.02 -11.86 6.05
CA ILE A 144 -3.54 -13.20 5.76
C ILE A 144 -5.05 -13.16 6.01
N ASP A 145 -5.83 -13.55 4.99
CA ASP A 145 -7.27 -13.73 5.08
C ASP A 145 -7.60 -15.00 5.90
N ASN A 146 -8.45 -14.89 6.87
CA ASN A 146 -8.92 -15.99 7.71
C ASN A 146 -10.46 -16.02 7.89
N GLU A 147 -11.23 -15.39 6.97
CA GLU A 147 -12.70 -15.41 6.99
C GLU A 147 -13.28 -16.82 7.09
N ASP A 148 -12.65 -17.79 6.41
CA ASP A 148 -13.08 -19.18 6.38
C ASP A 148 -12.58 -19.99 7.61
N GLY A 149 -11.75 -19.39 8.48
CA GLY A 149 -11.19 -20.04 9.67
C GLY A 149 -10.18 -21.16 9.34
N ASP A 150 -9.48 -21.02 8.23
CA ASP A 150 -8.55 -22.05 7.72
C ASP A 150 -7.25 -22.13 8.56
N TYR A 151 -6.95 -21.08 9.33
CA TYR A 151 -5.71 -20.98 10.09
C TYR A 151 -5.99 -20.75 11.59
N GLU A 152 -5.21 -21.45 12.43
CA GLU A 152 -5.22 -21.27 13.87
C GLU A 152 -4.28 -20.12 14.27
N GLU A 153 -4.78 -19.16 15.06
CA GLU A 153 -4.04 -17.94 15.47
C GLU A 153 -2.67 -18.24 16.06
N ASP A 154 -2.59 -19.12 17.07
CA ASP A 154 -1.34 -19.47 17.75
C ASP A 154 -0.30 -20.04 16.76
N THR A 155 -0.74 -20.80 15.77
CA THR A 155 0.14 -21.40 14.76
C THR A 155 0.68 -20.33 13.83
N VAL A 156 -0.15 -19.42 13.34
CA VAL A 156 0.27 -18.34 12.45
C VAL A 156 1.22 -17.38 13.18
N MET A 157 0.90 -17.04 14.43
CA MET A 157 1.74 -16.17 15.25
C MET A 157 3.14 -16.78 15.46
N MET A 158 3.22 -18.06 15.87
CA MET A 158 4.51 -18.75 16.05
C MET A 158 5.29 -18.80 14.74
N ASP A 159 4.65 -19.16 13.64
CA ASP A 159 5.26 -19.22 12.32
C ASP A 159 5.79 -17.85 11.86
N ALA A 160 5.03 -16.77 12.11
CA ALA A 160 5.43 -15.40 11.78
C ALA A 160 6.69 -14.99 12.56
N MET A 161 6.70 -15.21 13.88
CA MET A 161 7.85 -14.90 14.73
C MET A 161 9.09 -15.73 14.35
N ASP A 162 8.93 -17.02 14.07
CA ASP A 162 10.00 -17.88 13.59
C ASP A 162 10.56 -17.46 12.23
N CYS A 163 9.72 -16.83 11.38
CA CYS A 163 10.13 -16.26 10.10
C CYS A 163 10.80 -14.88 10.22
N GLY A 164 10.83 -14.28 11.42
CA GLY A 164 11.48 -12.99 11.67
C GLY A 164 10.53 -11.77 11.63
N ALA A 165 9.24 -11.97 11.89
CA ALA A 165 8.32 -10.86 12.08
C ALA A 165 8.62 -10.09 13.39
N ASP A 166 8.38 -8.77 13.38
CA ASP A 166 8.54 -7.93 14.55
C ASP A 166 7.31 -7.93 15.45
N ASP A 167 6.11 -8.03 14.82
CA ASP A 167 4.84 -7.95 15.53
C ASP A 167 3.74 -8.71 14.77
N PHE A 168 2.67 -9.06 15.49
CA PHE A 168 1.54 -9.81 14.98
C PHE A 168 0.25 -9.32 15.62
N GLU A 169 -0.75 -9.04 14.80
CA GLU A 169 -2.10 -8.70 15.25
C GLU A 169 -3.09 -9.71 14.69
N ALA A 170 -3.97 -10.25 15.56
CA ALA A 170 -5.08 -11.12 15.19
C ALA A 170 -6.39 -10.35 15.27
N GLU A 171 -7.19 -10.46 14.23
CA GLU A 171 -8.56 -9.99 14.16
C GLU A 171 -9.47 -11.18 13.86
N GLU A 172 -10.79 -10.98 13.93
CA GLU A 172 -11.76 -12.07 13.74
C GLU A 172 -11.58 -12.78 12.39
N ASP A 173 -11.34 -11.99 11.32
CA ASP A 173 -11.33 -12.46 9.93
C ASP A 173 -9.96 -12.44 9.28
N CYS A 174 -8.92 -11.95 9.95
CA CYS A 174 -7.58 -11.85 9.36
C CYS A 174 -6.45 -11.77 10.38
N PHE A 175 -5.24 -12.01 9.90
CA PHE A 175 -4.00 -11.79 10.64
C PHE A 175 -3.15 -10.75 9.93
N THR A 176 -2.59 -9.82 10.70
CA THR A 176 -1.64 -8.81 10.21
C THR A 176 -0.27 -9.05 10.83
N ILE A 177 0.73 -9.19 9.98
CA ILE A 177 2.12 -9.44 10.36
C ILE A 177 2.94 -8.21 10.00
N TYR A 178 3.70 -7.70 10.95
CA TYR A 178 4.59 -6.55 10.77
C TYR A 178 6.05 -6.96 10.76
N THR A 179 6.82 -6.33 9.90
CA THR A 179 8.27 -6.57 9.78
C THR A 179 9.01 -5.25 9.65
N ASP A 180 10.32 -5.28 9.92
CA ASP A 180 11.20 -4.24 9.42
C ASP A 180 11.11 -4.20 7.88
N PRO A 181 11.12 -3.00 7.25
CA PRO A 181 11.09 -2.89 5.79
C PRO A 181 12.21 -3.65 5.07
N ASP A 182 13.37 -3.79 5.69
CA ASP A 182 14.52 -4.47 5.09
C ASP A 182 14.37 -6.00 5.15
N ASP A 183 13.65 -6.53 6.15
CA ASP A 183 13.38 -7.95 6.34
C ASP A 183 12.09 -8.44 5.64
N PHE A 184 11.27 -7.51 5.15
CA PHE A 184 9.96 -7.79 4.55
C PHE A 184 9.97 -8.93 3.52
N ASN A 185 10.90 -8.89 2.56
CA ASN A 185 10.96 -9.89 1.50
C ASN A 185 11.34 -11.27 2.05
N ALA A 186 12.27 -11.32 3.00
CA ALA A 186 12.72 -12.58 3.60
C ALA A 186 11.59 -13.24 4.42
N VAL A 187 10.85 -12.45 5.21
CA VAL A 187 9.69 -12.92 5.98
C VAL A 187 8.56 -13.37 5.06
N ALA A 188 8.23 -12.58 4.02
CA ALA A 188 7.19 -12.94 3.05
C ALA A 188 7.52 -14.27 2.33
N ASP A 189 8.75 -14.47 1.88
CA ASP A 189 9.18 -15.70 1.22
C ASP A 189 9.15 -16.90 2.19
N ALA A 190 9.59 -16.73 3.45
CA ALA A 190 9.56 -17.76 4.46
C ALA A 190 8.12 -18.19 4.81
N MET A 191 7.20 -17.24 4.99
CA MET A 191 5.78 -17.51 5.22
C MET A 191 5.13 -18.19 3.99
N ALA A 192 5.45 -17.75 2.77
CA ALA A 192 4.97 -18.39 1.55
C ALA A 192 5.48 -19.83 1.40
N ALA A 193 6.72 -20.12 1.85
CA ALA A 193 7.27 -21.49 1.89
C ALA A 193 6.49 -22.39 2.86
N LYS A 194 5.92 -21.84 3.94
CA LYS A 194 5.00 -22.52 4.87
C LYS A 194 3.56 -22.63 4.33
N LYS A 195 3.30 -22.17 3.10
CA LYS A 195 2.01 -22.25 2.39
C LYS A 195 0.98 -21.19 2.79
N TYR A 196 1.37 -20.15 3.49
CA TYR A 196 0.50 -19.01 3.69
C TYR A 196 0.32 -18.21 2.39
N THR A 197 -0.91 -17.72 2.19
CA THR A 197 -1.25 -16.82 1.09
C THR A 197 -1.64 -15.46 1.64
N PHE A 198 -1.19 -14.39 0.97
CA PHE A 198 -1.44 -13.04 1.43
C PHE A 198 -2.59 -12.39 0.66
N ALA A 199 -3.53 -11.81 1.38
CA ALA A 199 -4.53 -10.91 0.83
C ALA A 199 -3.91 -9.54 0.46
N SER A 200 -2.87 -9.12 1.20
CA SER A 200 -2.03 -7.97 0.89
C SER A 200 -0.61 -8.21 1.39
N ALA A 201 0.38 -7.68 0.66
CA ALA A 201 1.79 -7.75 1.05
C ALA A 201 2.52 -6.53 0.46
N GLN A 202 2.87 -5.55 1.30
CA GLN A 202 3.55 -4.33 0.86
C GLN A 202 4.22 -3.57 2.02
N ILE A 203 5.06 -2.60 1.68
CA ILE A 203 5.59 -1.65 2.66
C ILE A 203 4.53 -0.56 2.89
N GLU A 204 4.28 -0.22 4.14
CA GLU A 204 3.27 0.75 4.55
C GLU A 204 3.79 1.77 5.54
N MET A 205 3.06 2.88 5.62
CA MET A 205 3.19 3.89 6.67
C MET A 205 2.14 3.59 7.74
N VAL A 206 2.55 2.96 8.83
CA VAL A 206 1.68 2.55 9.93
C VAL A 206 1.61 3.68 10.95
N PRO A 207 0.42 4.22 11.28
CA PRO A 207 0.30 5.31 12.22
C PRO A 207 0.65 4.85 13.65
N GLN A 208 1.40 5.67 14.38
CA GLN A 208 1.73 5.44 15.79
C GLN A 208 0.54 5.75 16.72
N ASN A 209 -0.36 6.63 16.28
CA ASN A 209 -1.55 7.03 17.02
C ASN A 209 -2.72 7.21 16.05
N TYR A 210 -3.91 6.81 16.49
CA TYR A 210 -5.14 6.94 15.71
C TYR A 210 -5.94 8.17 16.14
N GLN A 211 -6.63 8.77 15.16
CA GLN A 211 -7.53 9.92 15.32
C GLN A 211 -8.97 9.47 15.12
N LYS A 212 -9.76 9.51 16.17
CA LYS A 212 -11.21 9.27 16.08
C LYS A 212 -11.92 10.51 15.54
N LEU A 213 -12.89 10.30 14.64
CA LEU A 213 -13.79 11.32 14.14
C LEU A 213 -15.19 11.12 14.73
N ASP A 214 -15.66 12.08 15.52
CA ASP A 214 -17.00 12.05 16.13
C ASP A 214 -18.01 12.87 15.31
N ASN A 215 -17.57 13.70 14.37
CA ASN A 215 -18.41 14.56 13.56
C ASN A 215 -18.76 13.84 12.23
N GLU A 216 -20.05 13.54 12.04
CA GLU A 216 -20.55 12.88 10.82
C GLU A 216 -20.20 13.61 9.51
N GLU A 217 -20.08 14.96 9.53
CA GLU A 217 -19.67 15.72 8.36
C GLU A 217 -18.21 15.48 8.03
N HIS A 218 -17.33 15.43 9.06
CA HIS A 218 -15.91 15.10 8.87
C HIS A 218 -15.72 13.67 8.36
N ILE A 219 -16.50 12.71 8.88
CA ILE A 219 -16.48 11.32 8.42
C ILE A 219 -16.81 11.26 6.92
N LYS A 220 -17.94 11.84 6.51
CA LYS A 220 -18.38 11.88 5.10
C LYS A 220 -17.40 12.60 4.18
N LEU A 221 -16.74 13.66 4.65
CA LEU A 221 -15.74 14.38 3.88
C LEU A 221 -14.43 13.57 3.77
N MET A 222 -14.04 12.86 4.85
CA MET A 222 -12.86 12.02 4.85
C MET A 222 -13.00 10.81 3.91
N GLU A 223 -14.16 10.13 3.94
CA GLU A 223 -14.49 9.07 2.99
C GLU A 223 -14.37 9.52 1.54
N LYS A 224 -14.97 10.69 1.22
CA LYS A 224 -14.90 11.27 -0.14
C LYS A 224 -13.49 11.68 -0.54
N LEU A 225 -12.67 12.14 0.41
CA LEU A 225 -11.28 12.47 0.17
C LEU A 225 -10.49 11.22 -0.22
N ILE A 226 -10.68 10.12 0.53
CA ILE A 226 -10.05 8.83 0.23
C ILE A 226 -10.51 8.33 -1.14
N ASP A 227 -11.82 8.27 -1.37
CA ASP A 227 -12.40 7.76 -2.62
C ASP A 227 -11.85 8.49 -3.86
N ILE A 228 -11.84 9.84 -3.83
CA ILE A 228 -11.33 10.61 -4.98
C ILE A 228 -9.82 10.46 -5.20
N MET A 229 -9.06 10.28 -4.12
CA MET A 229 -7.63 10.00 -4.22
C MET A 229 -7.36 8.59 -4.73
N GLU A 230 -8.18 7.60 -4.34
CA GLU A 230 -8.07 6.23 -4.85
C GLU A 230 -8.36 6.14 -6.36
N GLU A 231 -9.27 7.00 -6.86
CA GLU A 231 -9.61 7.11 -8.27
C GLU A 231 -8.56 7.85 -9.11
N ASP A 232 -7.65 8.61 -8.48
CA ASP A 232 -6.59 9.33 -9.19
C ASP A 232 -5.50 8.34 -9.67
N ASP A 233 -5.27 8.32 -10.98
CA ASP A 233 -4.32 7.40 -11.63
C ASP A 233 -2.86 7.61 -11.21
N ASP A 234 -2.51 8.78 -10.68
CA ASP A 234 -1.16 9.08 -10.20
C ASP A 234 -0.98 8.64 -8.75
N VAL A 235 -2.05 8.43 -7.97
CA VAL A 235 -1.99 7.97 -6.59
C VAL A 235 -1.73 6.46 -6.54
N GLN A 236 -0.70 6.08 -5.81
CA GLN A 236 -0.34 4.67 -5.58
C GLN A 236 -0.87 4.15 -4.26
N ASN A 237 -0.56 4.85 -3.19
CA ASN A 237 -0.95 4.47 -1.83
C ASN A 237 -1.44 5.71 -1.07
N ILE A 238 -2.39 5.48 -0.15
CA ILE A 238 -2.90 6.46 0.80
C ILE A 238 -2.79 5.84 2.17
N TRP A 239 -2.16 6.53 3.09
CA TRP A 239 -2.12 6.15 4.50
C TRP A 239 -2.66 7.29 5.35
N HIS A 240 -3.40 6.93 6.38
CA HIS A 240 -4.01 7.90 7.28
C HIS A 240 -4.13 7.31 8.69
N ASN A 241 -4.22 8.18 9.68
CA ASN A 241 -4.38 7.78 11.06
C ASN A 241 -5.83 7.84 11.55
N TRP A 242 -6.81 7.89 10.64
CA TRP A 242 -8.22 7.84 11.03
C TRP A 242 -8.58 6.45 11.56
N GLU A 243 -9.13 6.42 12.79
CA GLU A 243 -9.71 5.22 13.40
C GLU A 243 -11.11 4.99 12.81
N GLN A 244 -11.23 3.99 11.95
CA GLN A 244 -12.50 3.54 11.37
C GLN A 244 -13.07 2.44 12.27
N GLU A 245 -14.32 2.58 12.71
CA GLU A 245 -15.07 1.58 13.46
C GLU A 245 -15.65 0.52 12.53
#